data_4f17446c100568e1572e6465132ef42a
#
_entry.id   4f17446c100568e1572e6465132ef42a
#
_cell.length_a   1.000
_cell.length_b   1.000
_cell.length_c   1.000
_cell.angle_alpha   90.00
_cell.angle_beta   90.00
_cell.angle_gamma   90.00
#
_symmetry.space_group_name_H-M   'P 1'
#
loop_
_entity.id
_entity.type
_entity.pdbx_description
1 polymer ?
#
loop_
_entity_poly.entity_id
_entity_poly.type
_entity_poly.pdbx_seq_one_letter_code
_entity_poly.pdbx_strand_id
1 'polypeptide(L)'
;MAEIDDYILDVLMRDLVGHDRRPVSFLVYLWLSAEEARRGEAVEVSYQELAECIGISKSSAQVAVGWLNKRQLLTTKKGTVTATPRYTVNRPWRDAKLRLERKGRAAR
;
A
#
# COMPACT_ATOMS: atom_id res chain seq x y z
N MET A 1 15.83 -5.48 -8.54
CA MET A 1 14.85 -4.47 -8.96
C MET A 1 13.46 -4.83 -8.45
N ALA A 2 12.71 -3.83 -7.98
CA ALA A 2 11.34 -4.05 -7.55
C ALA A 2 10.42 -4.13 -8.77
N GLU A 3 9.53 -5.11 -8.78
CA GLU A 3 8.49 -5.22 -9.79
C GLU A 3 7.21 -4.58 -9.24
N ILE A 4 6.48 -3.89 -10.10
CA ILE A 4 5.24 -3.22 -9.76
C ILE A 4 4.13 -3.81 -10.62
N ASP A 5 3.03 -4.22 -9.97
CA ASP A 5 1.87 -4.75 -10.69
C ASP A 5 1.33 -3.68 -11.67
N ASP A 6 1.00 -4.09 -12.86
CA ASP A 6 0.40 -3.20 -13.85
C ASP A 6 -0.86 -2.53 -13.31
N TYR A 7 -1.64 -3.24 -12.49
CA TYR A 7 -2.84 -2.71 -11.86
C TYR A 7 -2.57 -1.42 -11.07
N ILE A 8 -1.42 -1.35 -10.41
CA ILE A 8 -1.05 -0.16 -9.61
C ILE A 8 -0.95 1.07 -10.51
N LEU A 9 -0.34 0.94 -11.68
CA LEU A 9 -0.18 2.06 -12.61
C LEU A 9 -1.41 2.30 -13.48
N ASP A 10 -2.10 1.25 -13.88
CA ASP A 10 -3.22 1.36 -14.81
C ASP A 10 -4.54 1.73 -14.14
N VAL A 11 -4.76 1.29 -12.92
CA VAL A 11 -6.04 1.47 -12.22
C VAL A 11 -5.88 2.26 -10.94
N LEU A 12 -5.00 1.81 -10.03
CA LEU A 12 -4.89 2.39 -8.69
C LEU A 12 -4.38 3.82 -8.71
N MET A 13 -3.44 4.15 -9.59
CA MET A 13 -2.92 5.51 -9.71
C MET A 13 -4.04 6.47 -10.07
N ARG A 14 -4.83 6.17 -11.08
CA ARG A 14 -5.95 6.99 -11.51
C ARG A 14 -7.01 7.11 -10.43
N ASP A 15 -7.25 6.01 -9.70
CA ASP A 15 -8.24 5.95 -8.63
C ASP A 15 -7.83 6.83 -7.44
N LEU A 16 -6.59 6.69 -6.96
CA LEU A 16 -6.11 7.45 -5.81
C LEU A 16 -5.81 8.92 -6.16
N VAL A 17 -5.18 9.17 -7.29
CA VAL A 17 -4.79 10.52 -7.70
C VAL A 17 -6.00 11.32 -8.21
N GLY A 18 -6.77 10.73 -9.11
CA GLY A 18 -7.88 11.41 -9.78
C GLY A 18 -9.18 11.37 -9.00
N HIS A 19 -9.66 10.17 -8.69
CA HIS A 19 -10.95 9.97 -8.00
C HIS A 19 -10.89 10.43 -6.54
N ASP A 20 -9.94 9.90 -5.78
CA ASP A 20 -9.81 10.23 -4.36
C ASP A 20 -9.15 11.59 -4.12
N ARG A 21 -8.46 12.12 -5.12
CA ARG A 21 -7.67 13.35 -5.03
C ARG A 21 -6.61 13.25 -3.92
N ARG A 22 -5.95 12.10 -3.85
CA ARG A 22 -4.93 11.78 -2.84
C ARG A 22 -3.62 11.33 -3.50
N PRO A 23 -2.94 12.23 -4.26
CA PRO A 23 -1.70 11.85 -4.94
C PRO A 23 -0.60 11.41 -3.97
N VAL A 24 -0.52 12.01 -2.79
CA VAL A 24 0.47 11.63 -1.78
C VAL A 24 0.22 10.20 -1.29
N SER A 25 -1.04 9.81 -1.11
CA SER A 25 -1.38 8.42 -0.73
C SER A 25 -0.91 7.43 -1.78
N PHE A 26 -1.05 7.78 -3.07
CA PHE A 26 -0.54 6.93 -4.14
C PHE A 26 0.98 6.79 -4.07
N LEU A 27 1.71 7.89 -3.84
CA LEU A 27 3.17 7.86 -3.72
C LEU A 27 3.62 6.99 -2.55
N VAL A 28 2.95 7.08 -1.41
CA VAL A 28 3.23 6.24 -0.23
C VAL A 28 2.97 4.77 -0.56
N TYR A 29 1.86 4.46 -1.18
CA TYR A 29 1.54 3.09 -1.59
C TYR A 29 2.59 2.52 -2.55
N LEU A 30 2.97 3.30 -3.54
CA LEU A 30 3.97 2.91 -4.54
C LEU A 30 5.32 2.61 -3.89
N TRP A 31 5.79 3.49 -3.01
CA TRP A 31 7.06 3.32 -2.31
C TRP A 31 7.05 2.08 -1.42
N LEU A 32 5.98 1.90 -0.64
CA LEU A 32 5.85 0.73 0.24
C LEU A 32 5.75 -0.56 -0.55
N SER A 33 5.05 -0.56 -1.68
CA SER A 33 4.97 -1.72 -2.57
C SER A 33 6.35 -2.13 -3.09
N ALA A 34 7.15 -1.15 -3.51
CA ALA A 34 8.51 -1.40 -4.00
C ALA A 34 9.41 -1.92 -2.88
N GLU A 35 9.34 -1.33 -1.69
CA GLU A 35 10.15 -1.76 -0.54
C GLU A 35 9.79 -3.16 -0.06
N GLU A 36 8.49 -3.48 -0.01
CA GLU A 36 8.04 -4.82 0.36
C GLU A 36 8.58 -5.87 -0.62
N ALA A 37 8.55 -5.54 -1.92
CA ALA A 37 9.08 -6.42 -2.95
C ALA A 37 10.60 -6.63 -2.81
N ARG A 38 11.33 -5.56 -2.50
CA ARG A 38 12.79 -5.63 -2.30
C ARG A 38 13.18 -6.43 -1.07
N ARG A 39 12.46 -6.25 0.03
CA ARG A 39 12.74 -6.90 1.31
C ARG A 39 12.19 -8.32 1.39
N GLY A 40 11.15 -8.61 0.63
CA GLY A 40 10.43 -9.90 0.69
C GLY A 40 9.58 -10.05 1.94
N GLU A 41 9.30 -8.95 2.65
CA GLU A 41 8.52 -8.95 3.88
C GLU A 41 7.89 -7.59 4.13
N ALA A 42 7.01 -7.52 5.14
CA ALA A 42 6.38 -6.28 5.58
C ALA A 42 7.45 -5.21 5.93
N VAL A 43 7.13 -3.95 5.67
CA VAL A 43 8.08 -2.85 5.81
C VAL A 43 7.90 -2.18 7.16
N GLU A 44 8.96 -2.19 7.96
CA GLU A 44 9.03 -1.49 9.25
C GLU A 44 9.69 -0.13 9.03
N VAL A 45 8.92 0.94 9.14
CA VAL A 45 9.40 2.29 8.86
C VAL A 45 8.59 3.32 9.65
N SER A 46 9.28 4.33 10.20
CA SER A 46 8.60 5.43 10.90
C SER A 46 8.02 6.42 9.88
N TYR A 47 7.09 7.27 10.33
CA TYR A 47 6.57 8.34 9.48
C TYR A 47 7.68 9.30 9.05
N GLN A 48 8.65 9.55 9.92
CA GLN A 48 9.79 10.40 9.61
C GLN A 48 10.62 9.82 8.46
N GLU A 49 10.98 8.55 8.56
CA GLU A 49 11.74 7.86 7.52
C GLU A 49 10.96 7.79 6.20
N LEU A 50 9.68 7.48 6.29
CA LEU A 50 8.80 7.41 5.12
C LEU A 50 8.73 8.77 4.41
N ALA A 51 8.57 9.84 5.18
CA ALA A 51 8.54 11.20 4.66
C ALA A 51 9.85 11.58 3.96
N GLU A 52 10.98 11.26 4.57
CA GLU A 52 12.31 11.54 4.00
C GLU A 52 12.55 10.76 2.70
N CYS A 53 12.15 9.50 2.65
CA CYS A 53 12.35 8.66 1.47
C CYS A 53 11.51 9.12 0.28
N ILE A 54 10.32 9.63 0.53
CA ILE A 54 9.40 10.04 -0.54
C ILE A 54 9.57 11.52 -0.89
N GLY A 55 10.04 12.33 0.05
CA GLY A 55 10.19 13.78 -0.15
C GLY A 55 8.93 14.55 0.19
N ILE A 56 8.22 14.13 1.23
CA ILE A 56 7.00 14.77 1.73
C ILE A 56 7.16 15.12 3.21
N SER A 57 6.23 15.87 3.77
CA SER A 57 6.25 16.16 5.21
C SER A 57 5.80 14.95 6.02
N LYS A 58 6.22 14.90 7.28
CA LYS A 58 5.81 13.84 8.21
C LYS A 58 4.28 13.80 8.36
N SER A 59 3.64 14.97 8.46
CA SER A 59 2.18 15.06 8.57
C SER A 59 1.48 14.56 7.31
N SER A 60 2.03 14.84 6.14
CA SER A 60 1.50 14.32 4.87
C SER A 60 1.61 12.80 4.80
N ALA A 61 2.74 12.24 5.26
CA ALA A 61 2.94 10.80 5.33
C ALA A 61 1.90 10.16 6.25
N GLN A 62 1.67 10.75 7.42
CA GLN A 62 0.71 10.26 8.40
C GLN A 62 -0.73 10.26 7.85
N VAL A 63 -1.13 11.35 7.22
CA VAL A 63 -2.46 11.47 6.58
C VAL A 63 -2.60 10.45 5.45
N ALA A 64 -1.57 10.29 4.63
CA ALA A 64 -1.57 9.36 3.51
C ALA A 64 -1.74 7.91 3.97
N VAL A 65 -0.99 7.51 5.01
CA VAL A 65 -1.10 6.17 5.61
C VAL A 65 -2.50 5.94 6.18
N GLY A 66 -3.05 6.94 6.87
CA GLY A 66 -4.42 6.86 7.40
C GLY A 66 -5.45 6.61 6.30
N TRP A 67 -5.33 7.30 5.17
CA TRP A 67 -6.21 7.11 4.03
C TRP A 67 -6.09 5.70 3.44
N LEU A 68 -4.86 5.23 3.26
CA LEU A 68 -4.61 3.89 2.72
C LEU A 68 -5.15 2.79 3.63
N ASN A 69 -5.02 2.96 4.95
CA ASN A 69 -5.64 2.04 5.92
C ASN A 69 -7.17 2.04 5.79
N LYS A 70 -7.76 3.22 5.65
CA LYS A 70 -9.21 3.38 5.46
C LYS A 70 -9.68 2.70 4.18
N ARG A 71 -8.90 2.79 3.10
CA ARG A 71 -9.19 2.13 1.82
C ARG A 71 -8.82 0.64 1.83
N GLN A 72 -8.29 0.12 2.94
CA GLN A 72 -7.86 -1.27 3.08
C GLN A 72 -6.73 -1.65 2.09
N LEU A 73 -5.94 -0.67 1.72
CA LEU A 73 -4.77 -0.88 0.85
C LEU A 73 -3.50 -1.12 1.64
N LEU A 74 -3.51 -0.82 2.94
CA LEU A 74 -2.43 -1.14 3.87
C LEU A 74 -3.00 -1.78 5.11
N THR A 75 -2.21 -2.69 5.71
CA THR A 75 -2.43 -3.19 7.07
C THR A 75 -1.26 -2.71 7.92
N THR A 76 -1.58 -2.01 9.01
CA THR A 76 -0.57 -1.48 9.93
C THR A 76 -0.57 -2.29 11.20
N LYS A 77 0.62 -2.76 11.62
CA LYS A 77 0.81 -3.45 12.90
C LYS A 77 1.82 -2.70 13.75
N LYS A 78 1.50 -2.54 15.02
CA LYS A 78 2.34 -1.89 16.02
C LYS A 78 2.37 -2.76 17.27
N GLY A 79 3.56 -3.11 17.74
CA GLY A 79 3.69 -3.91 18.96
C GLY A 79 3.34 -3.13 20.22
N THR A 80 3.76 -1.86 20.29
CA THR A 80 3.47 -0.93 21.37
C THR A 80 3.20 0.46 20.80
N VAL A 81 2.71 1.38 21.63
CA VAL A 81 2.44 2.76 21.22
C VAL A 81 3.70 3.46 20.67
N THR A 82 4.86 3.13 21.23
CA THR A 82 6.14 3.74 20.85
C THR A 82 6.90 2.95 19.80
N ALA A 83 6.43 1.75 19.44
CA ALA A 83 7.09 0.92 18.45
C ALA A 83 6.94 1.50 17.03
N THR A 84 7.95 1.26 16.19
CA THR A 84 7.89 1.61 14.78
C THR A 84 6.82 0.77 14.08
N PRO A 85 5.91 1.40 13.33
CA PRO A 85 4.86 0.64 12.64
C PRO A 85 5.43 -0.27 11.58
N ARG A 86 4.74 -1.39 11.36
CA ARG A 86 5.06 -2.35 10.32
C ARG A 86 3.90 -2.41 9.34
N TYR A 87 4.20 -2.19 8.06
CA TYR A 87 3.18 -2.09 7.02
C TYR A 87 3.21 -3.29 6.10
N THR A 88 2.04 -3.88 5.87
CA THR A 88 1.81 -4.89 4.84
C THR A 88 0.99 -4.25 3.74
N VAL A 89 1.47 -4.34 2.52
CA VAL A 89 0.76 -3.81 1.34
C VAL A 89 -0.31 -4.82 0.93
N ASN A 90 -1.57 -4.36 0.88
CA ASN A 90 -2.68 -5.19 0.45
C ASN A 90 -2.89 -5.02 -1.05
N ARG A 91 -3.17 -6.13 -1.72
CA ARG A 91 -3.43 -6.18 -3.16
C ARG A 91 -4.78 -6.85 -3.40
N PRO A 92 -5.89 -6.14 -3.10
CA PRO A 92 -7.23 -6.75 -3.14
C PRO A 92 -7.61 -7.28 -4.52
N TRP A 93 -7.06 -6.70 -5.59
CA TRP A 93 -7.31 -7.20 -6.95
C TRP A 93 -6.76 -8.62 -7.16
N ARG A 94 -5.68 -8.99 -6.49
CA ARG A 94 -5.13 -10.34 -6.56
C ARG A 94 -6.05 -11.34 -5.87
N ASP A 95 -6.54 -10.97 -4.69
CA ASP A 95 -7.45 -11.81 -3.91
C ASP A 95 -8.78 -12.01 -4.63
N ALA A 96 -9.32 -10.95 -5.23
CA ALA A 96 -10.54 -11.00 -6.01
C ALA A 96 -10.40 -11.95 -7.20
N LYS A 97 -9.26 -11.88 -7.91
CA LYS A 97 -8.96 -12.77 -9.03
C LYS A 97 -8.91 -14.23 -8.58
N LEU A 98 -8.23 -14.51 -7.48
CA LEU A 98 -8.15 -15.86 -6.92
C LEU A 98 -9.52 -16.40 -6.53
N ARG A 99 -10.38 -15.58 -5.93
CA ARG A 99 -11.75 -15.97 -5.58
C ARG A 99 -12.57 -16.32 -6.80
N LEU A 100 -12.47 -15.53 -7.86
CA LEU A 100 -13.18 -15.78 -9.10
C LEU A 100 -12.72 -17.08 -9.76
N GLU A 101 -11.44 -17.34 -9.77
CA GLU A 101 -10.87 -18.59 -10.30
C GLU A 101 -11.36 -19.81 -9.52
N ARG A 102 -11.38 -19.72 -8.18
CA ARG A 102 -11.89 -20.79 -7.31
C ARG A 102 -13.38 -21.03 -7.53
N LYS A 103 -14.16 -19.97 -7.67
CA LYS A 103 -15.59 -20.07 -7.94
C LYS A 103 -15.86 -20.73 -9.28
N GLY A 104 -15.11 -20.37 -10.31
CA GLY A 104 -15.20 -20.98 -11.63
C GLY A 104 -14.94 -22.48 -11.60
N ARG A 105 -13.94 -22.90 -10.82
CA ARG A 105 -13.61 -24.32 -10.65
C ARG A 105 -14.68 -25.07 -9.86
N ALA A 106 -15.22 -24.43 -8.82
CA ALA A 106 -16.24 -25.06 -7.97
C ALA A 106 -17.59 -25.21 -8.69
N ALA A 107 -17.86 -24.39 -9.70
CA ALA A 107 -19.10 -24.43 -10.47
C ALA A 107 -19.12 -25.54 -11.53
N ARG A 108 -18.04 -26.27 -11.69
CA ARG A 108 -17.94 -27.43 -12.61
C ARG A 108 -18.13 -28.77 -11.85
#